data_5f448156bee9699ac237bedcad7cf7cb
#
_entry.id   5f448156bee9699ac237bedcad7cf7cb
#
_cell.length_a   1.000
_cell.length_b   1.000
_cell.length_c   1.000
_cell.angle_alpha   90.00
_cell.angle_beta   90.00
_cell.angle_gamma   90.00
#
_symmetry.space_group_name_H-M   'P 1'
#
loop_
_entity.id
_entity.type
_entity.pdbx_description
1 polymer ?
#
loop_
_entity_poly.entity_id
_entity_poly.type
_entity_poly.pdbx_seq_one_letter_code
_entity_poly.pdbx_strand_id
1 'polypeptide(L)'
;AGARIILLESSESRLHDLQQDFVRANVADSATFYLGNVADRSLLDEIFSLHRPRILFHEAADKHVPINEEQPLAAIDNNVLATETLIASASTCNTRVVFLSTDKAVAPASLMGATKRVAEQIVLNHGGVVLRLGNVLSSHGSVVEVLARQIAAGLPLTVTDPGARRYFLTIAEAVGLLIAAAADSRGPGLFVPQLSALYFISDLARFMARTLAPNHNVAIEFSRLRAGDKESEQLWSTSEMPHAANGNSLILIDSPSIARSQFQAQLATLRNAVESRDLAAALAALRVLVPDYTPSEAVLARSSSAQVSNG
;
A
#
# COMPACT_ATOMS: atom_id res chain seq x y z
N ALA A 1 -28.64 2.44 -14.19
CA ALA A 1 -28.73 2.38 -12.74
C ALA A 1 -27.30 2.60 -12.21
N GLY A 2 -27.13 3.64 -11.37
CA GLY A 2 -25.83 3.92 -10.75
C GLY A 2 -25.42 2.81 -9.76
N ALA A 3 -24.11 2.62 -9.56
CA ALA A 3 -23.61 1.74 -8.53
C ALA A 3 -23.94 2.34 -7.15
N ARG A 4 -24.30 1.51 -6.17
CA ARG A 4 -24.32 1.90 -4.76
C ARG A 4 -22.91 1.73 -4.19
N ILE A 5 -22.43 2.74 -3.49
CA ILE A 5 -21.08 2.79 -2.94
C ILE A 5 -21.16 2.70 -1.42
N ILE A 6 -20.38 1.81 -0.81
CA ILE A 6 -20.21 1.72 0.62
C ILE A 6 -18.77 2.14 0.92
N LEU A 7 -18.60 3.13 1.79
CA LEU A 7 -17.32 3.69 2.18
C LEU A 7 -17.08 3.43 3.66
N LEU A 8 -15.94 2.81 3.98
CA LEU A 8 -15.46 2.62 5.34
C LEU A 8 -14.14 3.39 5.50
N GLU A 9 -14.10 4.32 6.42
CA GLU A 9 -12.93 5.16 6.73
C GLU A 9 -12.75 5.24 8.25
N SER A 10 -11.52 5.12 8.72
CA SER A 10 -11.19 5.16 10.14
C SER A 10 -11.01 6.58 10.70
N SER A 11 -10.76 7.56 9.84
CA SER A 11 -10.61 8.96 10.21
C SER A 11 -11.93 9.72 10.03
N GLU A 12 -12.47 10.24 11.12
CA GLU A 12 -13.69 11.06 11.10
C GLU A 12 -13.56 12.27 10.16
N SER A 13 -12.44 12.98 10.23
CA SER A 13 -12.18 14.16 9.38
C SER A 13 -12.17 13.81 7.90
N ARG A 14 -11.51 12.70 7.52
CA ARG A 14 -11.50 12.25 6.11
C ARG A 14 -12.86 11.79 5.65
N LEU A 15 -13.61 11.10 6.50
CA LEU A 15 -14.96 10.68 6.20
C LEU A 15 -15.87 11.87 5.96
N HIS A 16 -15.74 12.93 6.78
CA HIS A 16 -16.46 14.18 6.58
C HIS A 16 -16.10 14.84 5.25
N ASP A 17 -14.80 14.95 4.92
CA ASP A 17 -14.36 15.51 3.64
C ASP A 17 -14.92 14.74 2.44
N LEU A 18 -14.90 13.40 2.50
CA LEU A 18 -15.51 12.55 1.48
C LEU A 18 -17.02 12.81 1.34
N GLN A 19 -17.76 12.93 2.44
CA GLN A 19 -19.18 13.27 2.41
C GLN A 19 -19.42 14.61 1.70
N GLN A 20 -18.61 15.63 1.99
CA GLN A 20 -18.70 16.93 1.31
C GLN A 20 -18.39 16.82 -0.19
N ASP A 21 -17.42 15.98 -0.57
CA ASP A 21 -17.11 15.75 -1.99
C ASP A 21 -18.30 15.09 -2.73
N PHE A 22 -18.97 14.12 -2.12
CA PHE A 22 -20.15 13.47 -2.69
C PHE A 22 -21.33 14.42 -2.81
N VAL A 23 -21.52 15.32 -1.84
CA VAL A 23 -22.53 16.38 -1.91
C VAL A 23 -22.22 17.34 -3.06
N ARG A 24 -20.96 17.81 -3.17
CA ARG A 24 -20.53 18.70 -4.27
C ARG A 24 -20.71 18.07 -5.65
N ALA A 25 -20.47 16.77 -5.74
CA ALA A 25 -20.67 16.00 -6.98
C ALA A 25 -22.14 15.65 -7.27
N ASN A 26 -23.08 15.99 -6.36
CA ASN A 26 -24.51 15.65 -6.45
C ASN A 26 -24.78 14.15 -6.59
N VAL A 27 -24.01 13.33 -5.85
CA VAL A 27 -24.12 11.86 -5.83
C VAL A 27 -24.23 11.28 -4.41
N ALA A 28 -24.55 12.11 -3.43
CA ALA A 28 -24.60 11.70 -2.01
C ALA A 28 -25.58 10.54 -1.76
N ASP A 29 -26.73 10.50 -2.45
CA ASP A 29 -27.73 9.44 -2.31
C ASP A 29 -27.26 8.08 -2.82
N SER A 30 -26.14 8.02 -3.56
CA SER A 30 -25.57 6.77 -4.07
C SER A 30 -24.58 6.11 -3.10
N ALA A 31 -24.26 6.75 -1.98
CA ALA A 31 -23.23 6.30 -1.04
C ALA A 31 -23.78 6.08 0.37
N THR A 32 -23.20 5.09 1.06
CA THR A 32 -23.36 4.89 2.50
C THR A 32 -21.98 4.96 3.15
N PHE A 33 -21.86 5.74 4.23
CA PHE A 33 -20.60 6.04 4.89
C PHE A 33 -20.57 5.40 6.27
N TYR A 34 -19.47 4.71 6.56
CA TYR A 34 -19.20 4.08 7.87
C TYR A 34 -17.90 4.66 8.44
N LEU A 35 -17.96 5.11 9.70
CA LEU A 35 -16.78 5.43 10.49
C LEU A 35 -16.34 4.16 11.22
N GLY A 36 -15.14 3.65 10.92
CA GLY A 36 -14.64 2.46 11.58
C GLY A 36 -13.34 1.94 10.99
N ASN A 37 -12.77 0.93 11.64
CA ASN A 37 -11.51 0.32 11.24
C ASN A 37 -11.76 -1.01 10.51
N VAL A 38 -10.96 -1.32 9.49
CA VAL A 38 -10.98 -2.61 8.78
C VAL A 38 -10.54 -3.80 9.65
N ALA A 39 -9.99 -3.56 10.84
CA ALA A 39 -9.74 -4.57 11.86
C ALA A 39 -11.00 -4.95 12.67
N ASP A 40 -12.06 -4.13 12.64
CA ASP A 40 -13.30 -4.39 13.39
C ASP A 40 -14.16 -5.44 12.68
N ARG A 41 -13.99 -6.68 13.10
CA ARG A 41 -14.71 -7.83 12.55
C ARG A 41 -16.23 -7.67 12.64
N SER A 42 -16.74 -7.14 13.75
CA SER A 42 -18.17 -7.02 13.99
C SER A 42 -18.79 -6.00 13.03
N LEU A 43 -18.15 -4.85 12.84
CA LEU A 43 -18.57 -3.83 11.89
C LEU A 43 -18.51 -4.34 10.45
N LEU A 44 -17.46 -5.07 10.09
CA LEU A 44 -17.32 -5.66 8.76
C LEU A 44 -18.43 -6.68 8.49
N ASP A 45 -18.71 -7.59 9.43
CA ASP A 45 -19.75 -8.60 9.29
C ASP A 45 -21.15 -7.94 9.16
N GLU A 46 -21.41 -6.84 9.87
CA GLU A 46 -22.62 -6.02 9.69
C GLU A 46 -22.70 -5.44 8.27
N ILE A 47 -21.64 -4.75 7.82
CA ILE A 47 -21.59 -4.12 6.48
C ILE A 47 -21.80 -5.17 5.39
N PHE A 48 -21.07 -6.30 5.43
CA PHE A 48 -21.16 -7.34 4.42
C PHE A 48 -22.53 -8.05 4.43
N SER A 49 -23.08 -8.28 5.60
CA SER A 49 -24.42 -8.87 5.75
C SER A 49 -25.52 -7.97 5.18
N LEU A 50 -25.45 -6.66 5.48
CA LEU A 50 -26.47 -5.69 5.08
C LEU A 50 -26.38 -5.35 3.58
N HIS A 51 -25.18 -5.11 3.06
CA HIS A 51 -24.99 -4.54 1.72
C HIS A 51 -24.61 -5.57 0.66
N ARG A 52 -24.01 -6.71 1.05
CA ARG A 52 -23.55 -7.78 0.16
C ARG A 52 -22.82 -7.23 -1.06
N PRO A 53 -21.72 -6.47 -0.89
CA PRO A 53 -21.04 -5.79 -1.99
C PRO A 53 -20.51 -6.82 -3.00
N ARG A 54 -20.65 -6.52 -4.29
CA ARG A 54 -20.14 -7.40 -5.36
C ARG A 54 -18.63 -7.24 -5.55
N ILE A 55 -18.11 -6.04 -5.29
CA ILE A 55 -16.69 -5.71 -5.43
C ILE A 55 -16.26 -4.96 -4.18
N LEU A 56 -15.11 -5.32 -3.66
CA LEU A 56 -14.40 -4.63 -2.59
C LEU A 56 -13.09 -4.08 -3.15
N PHE A 57 -12.90 -2.76 -3.07
CA PHE A 57 -11.61 -2.13 -3.26
C PHE A 57 -10.96 -1.93 -1.89
N HIS A 58 -9.84 -2.60 -1.66
CA HIS A 58 -9.11 -2.52 -0.40
C HIS A 58 -7.86 -1.66 -0.58
N GLU A 59 -7.91 -0.44 -0.05
CA GLU A 59 -6.83 0.54 -0.10
C GLU A 59 -6.27 0.89 1.28
N ALA A 60 -7.00 0.54 2.35
CA ALA A 60 -6.61 0.85 3.71
C ALA A 60 -5.26 0.21 4.06
N ALA A 61 -4.29 1.05 4.45
CA ALA A 61 -2.98 0.63 4.91
C ALA A 61 -2.20 1.79 5.54
N ASP A 62 -1.27 1.47 6.43
CA ASP A 62 -0.22 2.37 6.87
C ASP A 62 0.89 2.39 5.82
N LYS A 63 1.03 3.51 5.09
CA LYS A 63 1.89 3.61 3.89
C LYS A 63 3.22 4.34 4.10
N HIS A 64 3.39 5.03 5.23
CA HIS A 64 4.58 5.83 5.48
C HIS A 64 5.72 4.95 5.99
N VAL A 65 6.73 4.70 5.14
CA VAL A 65 7.87 3.84 5.45
C VAL A 65 8.50 4.18 6.81
N PRO A 66 8.89 5.44 7.14
CA PRO A 66 9.53 5.72 8.42
C PRO A 66 8.66 5.36 9.64
N ILE A 67 7.36 5.62 9.58
CA ILE A 67 6.44 5.31 10.69
C ILE A 67 6.33 3.79 10.87
N ASN A 68 6.26 3.03 9.78
CA ASN A 68 6.20 1.57 9.84
C ASN A 68 7.49 0.98 10.42
N GLU A 69 8.66 1.55 10.09
CA GLU A 69 9.95 1.15 10.67
C GLU A 69 10.02 1.45 12.18
N GLU A 70 9.36 2.52 12.62
CA GLU A 70 9.28 2.92 14.03
C GLU A 70 8.24 2.14 14.82
N GLN A 71 7.14 1.72 14.19
CA GLN A 71 5.99 1.05 14.81
C GLN A 71 5.70 -0.31 14.13
N PRO A 72 6.65 -1.25 14.14
CA PRO A 72 6.57 -2.47 13.32
C PRO A 72 5.38 -3.36 13.65
N LEU A 73 5.05 -3.55 14.93
CA LEU A 73 3.90 -4.38 15.31
C LEU A 73 2.57 -3.76 14.88
N ALA A 74 2.42 -2.43 15.01
CA ALA A 74 1.23 -1.73 14.54
C ALA A 74 1.08 -1.82 13.01
N ALA A 75 2.19 -1.70 12.27
CA ALA A 75 2.18 -1.85 10.82
C ALA A 75 1.78 -3.27 10.37
N ILE A 76 2.25 -4.32 11.06
CA ILE A 76 1.85 -5.70 10.78
C ILE A 76 0.36 -5.90 11.12
N ASP A 77 -0.08 -5.43 12.26
CA ASP A 77 -1.48 -5.53 12.69
C ASP A 77 -2.41 -4.87 11.67
N ASN A 78 -2.16 -3.62 11.33
CA ASN A 78 -3.01 -2.86 10.40
C ASN A 78 -2.93 -3.36 8.94
N ASN A 79 -1.73 -3.64 8.42
CA ASN A 79 -1.58 -3.98 7.00
C ASN A 79 -1.80 -5.46 6.70
N VAL A 80 -1.56 -6.36 7.65
CA VAL A 80 -1.66 -7.81 7.47
C VAL A 80 -2.91 -8.37 8.15
N LEU A 81 -3.00 -8.25 9.50
CA LEU A 81 -4.07 -8.91 10.24
C LEU A 81 -5.44 -8.27 9.97
N ALA A 82 -5.51 -6.95 9.81
CA ALA A 82 -6.75 -6.29 9.40
C ALA A 82 -7.15 -6.65 7.97
N THR A 83 -6.19 -6.82 7.04
CA THR A 83 -6.47 -7.34 5.69
C THR A 83 -7.05 -8.75 5.76
N GLU A 84 -6.49 -9.63 6.58
CA GLU A 84 -7.01 -10.99 6.76
C GLU A 84 -8.44 -10.97 7.31
N THR A 85 -8.71 -10.12 8.30
CA THR A 85 -10.05 -9.92 8.87
C THR A 85 -11.07 -9.47 7.82
N LEU A 86 -10.69 -8.48 6.99
CA LEU A 86 -11.51 -7.97 5.90
C LEU A 86 -11.82 -9.05 4.85
N ILE A 87 -10.80 -9.82 4.45
CA ILE A 87 -10.96 -10.90 3.47
C ILE A 87 -11.85 -12.02 4.02
N ALA A 88 -11.74 -12.34 5.30
CA ALA A 88 -12.63 -13.32 5.94
C ALA A 88 -14.10 -12.88 5.90
N SER A 89 -14.40 -11.60 6.16
CA SER A 89 -15.77 -11.06 6.03
C SER A 89 -16.23 -11.02 4.57
N ALA A 90 -15.38 -10.62 3.63
CA ALA A 90 -15.70 -10.59 2.20
C ALA A 90 -16.06 -11.99 1.65
N SER A 91 -15.44 -13.04 2.19
CA SER A 91 -15.69 -14.45 1.80
C SER A 91 -17.13 -14.89 2.06
N THR A 92 -17.82 -14.30 3.02
CA THR A 92 -19.21 -14.67 3.38
C THR A 92 -20.22 -14.30 2.29
N CYS A 93 -19.88 -13.36 1.42
CA CYS A 93 -20.76 -12.79 0.38
C CYS A 93 -20.29 -13.04 -1.05
N ASN A 94 -19.26 -13.86 -1.26
CA ASN A 94 -18.64 -14.08 -2.58
C ASN A 94 -18.24 -12.75 -3.26
N THR A 95 -17.70 -11.81 -2.49
CA THR A 95 -17.27 -10.49 -2.95
C THR A 95 -15.96 -10.59 -3.72
N ARG A 96 -15.91 -10.02 -4.93
CA ARG A 96 -14.64 -9.88 -5.68
C ARG A 96 -13.76 -8.85 -4.99
N VAL A 97 -12.59 -9.28 -4.53
CA VAL A 97 -11.62 -8.40 -3.85
C VAL A 97 -10.61 -7.86 -4.85
N VAL A 98 -10.39 -6.55 -4.82
CA VAL A 98 -9.34 -5.84 -5.57
C VAL A 98 -8.49 -5.07 -4.57
N PHE A 99 -7.24 -5.47 -4.43
CA PHE A 99 -6.30 -4.93 -3.45
C PHE A 99 -5.29 -4.00 -4.12
N LEU A 100 -5.19 -2.78 -3.62
CA LEU A 100 -4.17 -1.83 -4.03
C LEU A 100 -2.86 -2.10 -3.29
N SER A 101 -1.87 -2.59 -4.01
CA SER A 101 -0.51 -2.82 -3.54
C SER A 101 0.47 -1.78 -4.11
N THR A 102 1.75 -2.01 -3.93
CA THR A 102 2.82 -1.06 -4.23
C THR A 102 4.04 -1.75 -4.84
N ASP A 103 4.84 -1.02 -5.61
CA ASP A 103 6.17 -1.39 -6.07
C ASP A 103 7.13 -1.78 -4.91
N LYS A 104 6.88 -1.25 -3.70
CA LYS A 104 7.69 -1.55 -2.51
C LYS A 104 7.46 -2.96 -1.93
N ALA A 105 6.41 -3.66 -2.37
CA ALA A 105 6.18 -5.06 -2.06
C ALA A 105 7.10 -6.03 -2.83
N VAL A 106 7.83 -5.54 -3.83
CA VAL A 106 8.81 -6.30 -4.61
C VAL A 106 10.16 -6.27 -3.92
N ALA A 107 10.75 -7.44 -3.59
CA ALA A 107 12.01 -7.55 -2.87
C ALA A 107 12.13 -6.50 -1.75
N PRO A 108 11.25 -6.53 -0.74
CA PRO A 108 11.04 -5.42 0.17
C PRO A 108 12.25 -5.13 1.04
N ALA A 109 12.67 -3.86 1.06
CA ALA A 109 13.71 -3.34 1.96
C ALA A 109 13.09 -2.64 3.19
N SER A 110 11.77 -2.51 3.22
CA SER A 110 11.03 -1.89 4.33
C SER A 110 9.98 -2.82 4.91
N LEU A 111 9.66 -2.61 6.18
CA LEU A 111 8.57 -3.32 6.84
C LEU A 111 7.23 -3.07 6.13
N MET A 112 6.98 -1.83 5.72
CA MET A 112 5.78 -1.49 4.95
C MET A 112 5.67 -2.32 3.67
N GLY A 113 6.75 -2.45 2.90
CA GLY A 113 6.79 -3.30 1.71
C GLY A 113 6.55 -4.78 2.04
N ALA A 114 7.17 -5.30 3.11
CA ALA A 114 6.99 -6.68 3.54
C ALA A 114 5.54 -6.96 3.98
N THR A 115 4.91 -6.05 4.74
CA THR A 115 3.50 -6.21 5.14
C THR A 115 2.57 -6.18 3.94
N LYS A 116 2.81 -5.30 2.95
CA LYS A 116 2.03 -5.27 1.70
C LYS A 116 2.22 -6.57 0.89
N ARG A 117 3.44 -7.15 0.88
CA ARG A 117 3.69 -8.44 0.22
C ARG A 117 2.89 -9.58 0.85
N VAL A 118 2.80 -9.64 2.18
CA VAL A 118 1.95 -10.63 2.87
C VAL A 118 0.47 -10.40 2.54
N ALA A 119 0.01 -9.15 2.55
CA ALA A 119 -1.36 -8.80 2.19
C ALA A 119 -1.70 -9.20 0.74
N GLU A 120 -0.77 -9.05 -0.22
CA GLU A 120 -0.91 -9.60 -1.57
C GLU A 120 -1.21 -11.10 -1.55
N GLN A 121 -0.42 -11.86 -0.78
CA GLN A 121 -0.59 -13.31 -0.68
C GLN A 121 -1.93 -13.70 -0.03
N ILE A 122 -2.40 -12.96 0.98
CA ILE A 122 -3.74 -13.15 1.58
C ILE A 122 -4.81 -13.03 0.49
N VAL A 123 -4.77 -11.95 -0.29
CA VAL A 123 -5.76 -11.66 -1.33
C VAL A 123 -5.68 -12.67 -2.47
N LEU A 124 -4.49 -13.04 -2.95
CA LEU A 124 -4.31 -14.03 -4.00
C LEU A 124 -4.78 -15.43 -3.57
N ASN A 125 -4.48 -15.85 -2.34
CA ASN A 125 -4.98 -17.11 -1.78
C ASN A 125 -6.50 -17.16 -1.63
N HIS A 126 -7.14 -16.00 -1.55
CA HIS A 126 -8.60 -15.86 -1.57
C HIS A 126 -9.18 -15.89 -3.00
N GLY A 127 -8.35 -15.81 -4.03
CA GLY A 127 -8.80 -15.68 -5.43
C GLY A 127 -9.17 -14.23 -5.79
N GLY A 128 -8.56 -13.25 -5.13
CA GLY A 128 -8.73 -11.84 -5.44
C GLY A 128 -7.75 -11.32 -6.49
N VAL A 129 -7.88 -10.05 -6.78
CA VAL A 129 -7.04 -9.29 -7.70
C VAL A 129 -6.10 -8.40 -6.89
N VAL A 130 -4.84 -8.38 -7.22
CA VAL A 130 -3.83 -7.47 -6.67
C VAL A 130 -3.33 -6.56 -7.76
N LEU A 131 -3.30 -5.26 -7.51
CA LEU A 131 -2.72 -4.26 -8.40
C LEU A 131 -1.56 -3.55 -7.70
N ARG A 132 -0.33 -3.77 -8.15
CA ARG A 132 0.83 -2.98 -7.71
C ARG A 132 0.92 -1.70 -8.50
N LEU A 133 1.01 -0.58 -7.81
CA LEU A 133 1.26 0.72 -8.43
C LEU A 133 2.60 1.30 -7.93
N GLY A 134 3.16 2.22 -8.73
CA GLY A 134 4.22 3.11 -8.29
C GLY A 134 3.69 4.25 -7.42
N ASN A 135 4.42 5.34 -7.35
CA ASN A 135 4.03 6.51 -6.56
C ASN A 135 2.89 7.27 -7.23
N VAL A 136 1.78 7.44 -6.52
CA VAL A 136 0.65 8.25 -6.99
C VAL A 136 0.89 9.70 -6.61
N LEU A 137 0.98 10.59 -7.61
CA LEU A 137 1.19 12.02 -7.44
C LEU A 137 0.03 12.65 -6.66
N SER A 138 0.35 13.63 -5.82
CA SER A 138 -0.62 14.37 -5.02
C SER A 138 -1.49 13.50 -4.07
N SER A 139 -1.08 12.25 -3.82
CA SER A 139 -1.67 11.48 -2.73
C SER A 139 -1.22 12.07 -1.39
N HIS A 140 -2.07 11.99 -0.36
CA HIS A 140 -1.80 12.58 0.95
C HIS A 140 -0.43 12.12 1.51
N GLY A 141 0.40 13.10 1.96
CA GLY A 141 1.77 12.85 2.44
C GLY A 141 2.77 12.45 1.35
N SER A 142 2.44 12.62 0.06
CA SER A 142 3.34 12.32 -1.06
C SER A 142 4.54 13.26 -1.12
N VAL A 143 5.58 12.87 -1.88
CA VAL A 143 6.75 13.71 -2.14
C VAL A 143 6.37 15.06 -2.76
N VAL A 144 5.32 15.11 -3.58
CA VAL A 144 4.80 16.35 -4.19
C VAL A 144 4.31 17.32 -3.12
N GLU A 145 3.54 16.86 -2.15
CA GLU A 145 3.06 17.70 -1.05
C GLU A 145 4.19 18.20 -0.15
N VAL A 146 5.20 17.34 0.11
CA VAL A 146 6.37 17.72 0.89
C VAL A 146 7.15 18.82 0.20
N LEU A 147 7.48 18.64 -1.09
CA LEU A 147 8.20 19.62 -1.88
C LEU A 147 7.39 20.93 -2.02
N ALA A 148 6.09 20.85 -2.27
CA ALA A 148 5.23 22.03 -2.34
C ALA A 148 5.22 22.84 -1.03
N ARG A 149 5.14 22.17 0.12
CA ARG A 149 5.22 22.82 1.44
C ARG A 149 6.58 23.48 1.67
N GLN A 150 7.68 22.83 1.27
CA GLN A 150 9.03 23.40 1.36
C GLN A 150 9.15 24.67 0.51
N ILE A 151 8.66 24.64 -0.73
CA ILE A 151 8.65 25.82 -1.61
C ILE A 151 7.84 26.96 -0.99
N ALA A 152 6.63 26.68 -0.51
CA ALA A 152 5.76 27.68 0.11
C ALA A 152 6.37 28.29 1.37
N ALA A 153 7.19 27.53 2.09
CA ALA A 153 7.90 28.00 3.30
C ALA A 153 9.27 28.67 2.99
N GLY A 154 9.66 28.77 1.71
CA GLY A 154 10.99 29.31 1.32
C GLY A 154 12.17 28.45 1.76
N LEU A 155 11.94 27.17 2.01
CA LEU A 155 12.96 26.21 2.45
C LEU A 155 13.63 25.52 1.26
N PRO A 156 14.88 25.01 1.41
CA PRO A 156 15.47 24.11 0.43
C PRO A 156 14.62 22.86 0.22
N LEU A 157 14.65 22.32 -1.02
CA LEU A 157 13.99 21.06 -1.35
C LEU A 157 14.86 19.89 -0.93
N THR A 158 14.36 19.01 -0.08
CA THR A 158 15.07 17.83 0.37
C THR A 158 14.77 16.62 -0.53
N VAL A 159 15.81 16.06 -1.13
CA VAL A 159 15.78 14.80 -1.89
C VAL A 159 16.69 13.79 -1.19
N THR A 160 16.21 12.58 -0.93
CA THR A 160 16.94 11.58 -0.13
C THR A 160 18.22 11.11 -0.79
N ASP A 161 18.23 10.99 -2.13
CA ASP A 161 19.37 10.52 -2.89
C ASP A 161 19.34 11.07 -4.32
N PRO A 162 20.49 11.50 -4.91
CA PRO A 162 20.54 11.97 -6.30
C PRO A 162 20.08 10.94 -7.32
N GLY A 163 20.31 9.65 -7.06
CA GLY A 163 19.92 8.53 -7.91
C GLY A 163 18.49 8.03 -7.70
N ALA A 164 17.78 8.54 -6.67
CA ALA A 164 16.44 8.06 -6.32
C ALA A 164 15.45 8.25 -7.48
N ARG A 165 14.89 7.11 -7.93
CA ARG A 165 13.95 7.04 -9.05
C ARG A 165 12.67 6.34 -8.67
N ARG A 166 11.54 6.85 -9.19
CA ARG A 166 10.22 6.26 -8.94
C ARG A 166 9.38 6.23 -10.22
N TYR A 167 8.48 5.27 -10.28
CA TYR A 167 7.34 5.33 -11.19
C TYR A 167 6.33 6.33 -10.63
N PHE A 168 5.83 7.21 -11.46
CA PHE A 168 4.80 8.15 -11.08
C PHE A 168 3.53 7.94 -11.91
N LEU A 169 2.39 8.08 -11.24
CA LEU A 169 1.06 8.03 -11.82
C LEU A 169 0.23 9.19 -11.26
N THR A 170 -0.65 9.72 -12.06
CA THR A 170 -1.71 10.61 -11.56
C THR A 170 -2.79 9.80 -10.82
N ILE A 171 -3.60 10.46 -9.99
CA ILE A 171 -4.76 9.83 -9.33
C ILE A 171 -5.72 9.25 -10.38
N ALA A 172 -5.97 9.99 -11.48
CA ALA A 172 -6.87 9.53 -12.55
C ALA A 172 -6.36 8.24 -13.23
N GLU A 173 -5.05 8.13 -13.52
CA GLU A 173 -4.44 6.92 -14.04
C GLU A 173 -4.55 5.77 -13.05
N ALA A 174 -4.23 6.00 -11.76
CA ALA A 174 -4.31 4.98 -10.71
C ALA A 174 -5.74 4.44 -10.57
N VAL A 175 -6.75 5.31 -10.56
CA VAL A 175 -8.17 4.92 -10.51
C VAL A 175 -8.58 4.16 -11.77
N GLY A 176 -8.16 4.64 -12.96
CA GLY A 176 -8.43 3.95 -14.23
C GLY A 176 -7.86 2.52 -14.25
N LEU A 177 -6.62 2.34 -13.77
CA LEU A 177 -5.96 1.05 -13.66
C LEU A 177 -6.64 0.14 -12.62
N LEU A 178 -7.09 0.69 -11.50
CA LEU A 178 -7.80 -0.06 -10.46
C LEU A 178 -9.14 -0.60 -10.99
N ILE A 179 -9.89 0.22 -11.71
CA ILE A 179 -11.15 -0.18 -12.36
C ILE A 179 -10.87 -1.22 -13.46
N ALA A 180 -9.80 -1.03 -14.26
CA ALA A 180 -9.40 -1.99 -15.29
C ALA A 180 -9.02 -3.35 -14.67
N ALA A 181 -8.27 -3.36 -13.56
CA ALA A 181 -7.93 -4.60 -12.84
C ALA A 181 -9.19 -5.30 -12.28
N ALA A 182 -10.15 -4.53 -11.76
CA ALA A 182 -11.42 -5.07 -11.29
C ALA A 182 -12.25 -5.72 -12.40
N ALA A 183 -12.16 -5.20 -13.63
CA ALA A 183 -12.91 -5.67 -14.80
C ALA A 183 -12.14 -6.70 -15.65
N ASP A 184 -10.89 -7.01 -15.30
CA ASP A 184 -10.02 -7.86 -16.12
C ASP A 184 -10.58 -9.28 -16.23
N SER A 185 -10.75 -9.75 -17.48
CA SER A 185 -11.33 -11.05 -17.79
C SER A 185 -10.38 -12.23 -17.55
N ARG A 186 -9.08 -11.97 -17.35
CA ARG A 186 -8.09 -13.00 -16.97
C ARG A 186 -8.34 -13.56 -15.57
N GLY A 187 -9.19 -12.90 -14.77
CA GLY A 187 -9.60 -13.38 -13.45
C GLY A 187 -8.70 -12.92 -12.32
N PRO A 188 -8.66 -13.69 -11.22
CA PRO A 188 -7.78 -13.42 -10.09
C PRO A 188 -6.32 -13.44 -10.51
N GLY A 189 -5.51 -12.57 -9.89
CA GLY A 189 -4.07 -12.52 -10.18
C GLY A 189 -3.40 -11.25 -9.71
N LEU A 190 -2.08 -11.22 -9.88
CA LEU A 190 -1.24 -10.07 -9.61
C LEU A 190 -1.03 -9.27 -10.90
N PHE A 191 -1.39 -8.02 -10.87
CA PHE A 191 -1.28 -7.11 -12.00
C PHE A 191 -0.37 -5.94 -11.69
N VAL A 192 0.34 -5.48 -12.72
CA VAL A 192 1.14 -4.26 -12.71
C VAL A 192 0.81 -3.41 -13.94
N PRO A 193 0.89 -2.08 -13.85
CA PRO A 193 0.70 -1.23 -15.02
C PRO A 193 1.88 -1.35 -15.98
N GLN A 194 1.61 -1.20 -17.26
CA GLN A 194 2.64 -1.05 -18.27
C GLN A 194 3.20 0.38 -18.22
N LEU A 195 4.15 0.61 -17.32
CA LEU A 195 4.82 1.91 -17.17
C LEU A 195 6.11 1.96 -17.99
N SER A 196 6.33 3.08 -18.66
CA SER A 196 7.43 3.24 -19.63
C SER A 196 8.73 3.76 -19.00
N ALA A 197 8.66 4.46 -17.86
CA ALA A 197 9.85 5.14 -17.33
C ALA A 197 9.85 5.31 -15.81
N LEU A 198 11.05 5.26 -15.27
CA LEU A 198 11.38 5.73 -13.93
C LEU A 198 11.88 7.18 -14.02
N TYR A 199 11.40 8.04 -13.15
CA TYR A 199 11.76 9.44 -13.08
C TYR A 199 12.59 9.72 -11.84
N PHE A 200 13.64 10.55 -11.98
CA PHE A 200 14.40 11.02 -10.84
C PHE A 200 13.56 11.95 -9.95
N ILE A 201 13.61 11.72 -8.65
CA ILE A 201 12.94 12.63 -7.69
C ILE A 201 13.56 14.03 -7.76
N SER A 202 14.86 14.14 -8.03
CA SER A 202 15.54 15.41 -8.23
C SER A 202 15.02 16.20 -9.44
N ASP A 203 14.58 15.51 -10.52
CA ASP A 203 13.98 16.19 -11.67
C ASP A 203 12.58 16.70 -11.37
N LEU A 204 11.79 15.91 -10.63
CA LEU A 204 10.50 16.37 -10.11
C LEU A 204 10.68 17.62 -9.22
N ALA A 205 11.66 17.60 -8.31
CA ALA A 205 11.96 18.74 -7.44
C ALA A 205 12.32 20.00 -8.24
N ARG A 206 13.20 19.86 -9.26
CA ARG A 206 13.57 20.95 -10.17
C ARG A 206 12.37 21.50 -10.95
N PHE A 207 11.53 20.61 -11.46
CA PHE A 207 10.29 20.99 -12.16
C PHE A 207 9.36 21.78 -11.25
N MET A 208 9.12 21.30 -10.04
CA MET A 208 8.26 21.98 -9.07
C MET A 208 8.81 23.34 -8.65
N ALA A 209 10.13 23.44 -8.38
CA ALA A 209 10.77 24.71 -8.07
C ALA A 209 10.57 25.75 -9.17
N ARG A 210 10.78 25.36 -10.44
CA ARG A 210 10.59 26.27 -11.60
C ARG A 210 9.14 26.67 -11.80
N THR A 211 8.20 25.78 -11.49
CA THR A 211 6.77 26.01 -11.72
C THR A 211 6.15 26.84 -10.59
N LEU A 212 6.48 26.52 -9.33
CA LEU A 212 5.83 27.15 -8.16
C LEU A 212 6.58 28.35 -7.62
N ALA A 213 7.89 28.49 -7.92
CA ALA A 213 8.73 29.61 -7.50
C ALA A 213 9.62 30.11 -8.63
N PRO A 214 9.06 30.56 -9.80
CA PRO A 214 9.82 30.85 -11.00
C PRO A 214 10.85 31.98 -10.83
N ASN A 215 10.63 32.87 -9.86
CA ASN A 215 11.49 34.03 -9.60
C ASN A 215 12.47 33.80 -8.43
N HIS A 216 12.56 32.58 -7.89
CA HIS A 216 13.41 32.25 -6.77
C HIS A 216 14.37 31.12 -7.14
N ASN A 217 15.62 31.22 -6.71
CA ASN A 217 16.57 30.12 -6.83
C ASN A 217 16.38 29.19 -5.62
N VAL A 218 15.54 28.17 -5.76
CA VAL A 218 15.29 27.18 -4.71
C VAL A 218 16.40 26.14 -4.73
N ALA A 219 17.17 26.04 -3.66
CA ALA A 219 18.22 25.05 -3.51
C ALA A 219 17.63 23.63 -3.37
N ILE A 220 18.34 22.62 -3.89
CA ILE A 220 18.04 21.21 -3.66
C ILE A 220 19.16 20.64 -2.80
N GLU A 221 18.80 20.10 -1.66
CA GLU A 221 19.70 19.45 -0.72
C GLU A 221 19.49 17.93 -0.77
N PHE A 222 20.60 17.19 -0.82
CA PHE A 222 20.58 15.75 -0.78
C PHE A 222 20.86 15.26 0.62
N SER A 223 19.96 14.43 1.15
CA SER A 223 20.17 13.69 2.40
C SER A 223 20.63 12.26 2.06
N ARG A 224 20.66 11.38 3.08
CA ARG A 224 20.86 9.95 2.84
C ARG A 224 19.52 9.25 2.67
N LEU A 225 19.53 8.09 1.98
CA LEU A 225 18.37 7.19 1.98
C LEU A 225 17.98 6.86 3.41
N ARG A 226 16.69 6.92 3.69
CA ARG A 226 16.15 6.57 5.01
C ARG A 226 16.11 5.04 5.15
N ALA A 227 16.01 4.57 6.38
CA ALA A 227 15.79 3.15 6.65
C ALA A 227 14.59 2.63 5.85
N GLY A 228 14.78 1.53 5.13
CA GLY A 228 13.76 0.92 4.28
C GLY A 228 13.51 1.57 2.92
N ASP A 229 14.18 2.70 2.57
CA ASP A 229 14.09 3.29 1.24
C ASP A 229 15.07 2.59 0.26
N LYS A 230 14.67 2.46 -1.00
CA LYS A 230 15.52 2.00 -2.12
C LYS A 230 15.88 3.17 -3.03
N GLU A 231 17.01 3.07 -3.72
CA GLU A 231 17.37 4.01 -4.78
C GLU A 231 16.38 3.91 -5.96
N SER A 232 16.04 2.70 -6.38
CA SER A 232 15.11 2.46 -7.48
C SER A 232 14.10 1.39 -7.11
N GLU A 233 12.84 1.57 -7.52
CA GLU A 233 11.77 0.59 -7.33
C GLU A 233 11.58 -0.26 -8.59
N GLN A 234 10.98 -1.44 -8.41
CA GLN A 234 10.63 -2.39 -9.45
C GLN A 234 9.17 -2.80 -9.31
N LEU A 235 8.52 -3.14 -10.41
CA LEU A 235 7.13 -3.61 -10.39
C LEU A 235 7.02 -5.13 -10.22
N TRP A 236 8.08 -5.87 -10.55
CA TRP A 236 8.22 -7.32 -10.30
C TRP A 236 9.67 -7.68 -10.00
N SER A 237 9.86 -8.79 -9.32
CA SER A 237 11.19 -9.32 -8.98
C SER A 237 11.72 -10.26 -10.07
N THR A 238 12.98 -10.69 -9.92
CA THR A 238 13.60 -11.69 -10.83
C THR A 238 12.98 -13.08 -10.71
N SER A 239 12.29 -13.37 -9.61
CA SER A 239 11.57 -14.63 -9.39
C SER A 239 10.12 -14.60 -9.91
N GLU A 240 9.63 -13.45 -10.33
CA GLU A 240 8.30 -13.23 -10.88
C GLU A 240 8.36 -13.16 -12.41
N MET A 241 7.36 -13.72 -13.09
CA MET A 241 7.33 -13.79 -14.55
C MET A 241 6.20 -12.93 -15.12
N PRO A 242 6.52 -11.85 -15.84
CA PRO A 242 5.50 -11.04 -16.51
C PRO A 242 5.00 -11.73 -17.78
N HIS A 243 3.68 -11.77 -17.96
CA HIS A 243 3.04 -12.16 -19.22
C HIS A 243 3.08 -11.00 -20.21
N ALA A 244 3.06 -11.33 -21.52
CA ALA A 244 2.99 -10.30 -22.54
C ALA A 244 1.72 -9.43 -22.37
N ALA A 245 1.88 -8.12 -22.48
CA ALA A 245 0.77 -7.17 -22.29
C ALA A 245 -0.31 -7.27 -23.39
N ASN A 246 0.06 -7.71 -24.61
CA ASN A 246 -0.85 -7.92 -25.74
C ASN A 246 -1.79 -6.71 -26.00
N GLY A 247 -1.29 -5.49 -25.84
CA GLY A 247 -2.08 -4.26 -25.99
C GLY A 247 -2.91 -3.85 -24.77
N ASN A 248 -2.84 -4.59 -23.66
CA ASN A 248 -3.51 -4.23 -22.41
C ASN A 248 -2.66 -3.20 -21.61
N SER A 249 -3.31 -2.35 -20.84
CA SER A 249 -2.66 -1.42 -19.92
C SER A 249 -2.07 -2.12 -18.68
N LEU A 250 -2.46 -3.37 -18.43
CA LEU A 250 -2.06 -4.19 -17.30
C LEU A 250 -1.32 -5.45 -17.76
N ILE A 251 -0.20 -5.72 -17.10
CA ILE A 251 0.61 -6.93 -17.24
C ILE A 251 0.23 -7.87 -16.09
N LEU A 252 -0.12 -9.10 -16.39
CA LEU A 252 -0.32 -10.16 -15.41
C LEU A 252 1.05 -10.72 -15.00
N ILE A 253 1.25 -10.94 -13.71
CA ILE A 253 2.50 -11.44 -13.15
C ILE A 253 2.26 -12.80 -12.51
N ASP A 254 3.00 -13.80 -12.95
CA ASP A 254 3.11 -15.07 -12.22
C ASP A 254 4.11 -14.86 -11.08
N SER A 255 3.62 -15.00 -9.86
CA SER A 255 4.42 -14.85 -8.64
C SER A 255 4.52 -16.18 -7.91
N PRO A 256 5.72 -16.57 -7.43
CA PRO A 256 5.86 -17.76 -6.60
C PRO A 256 4.92 -17.70 -5.39
N SER A 257 4.23 -18.80 -5.13
CA SER A 257 3.31 -18.93 -4.01
C SER A 257 3.80 -19.98 -3.01
N ILE A 258 3.58 -19.71 -1.75
CA ILE A 258 3.75 -20.70 -0.67
C ILE A 258 2.51 -21.57 -0.66
N ALA A 259 2.66 -22.87 -0.38
CA ALA A 259 1.50 -23.76 -0.23
C ALA A 259 0.51 -23.19 0.80
N ARG A 260 -0.77 -23.20 0.47
CA ARG A 260 -1.83 -22.52 1.26
C ARG A 260 -1.80 -22.93 2.75
N SER A 261 -1.63 -24.20 3.06
CA SER A 261 -1.55 -24.68 4.44
C SER A 261 -0.34 -24.14 5.19
N GLN A 262 0.82 -24.09 4.54
CA GLN A 262 2.04 -23.52 5.10
C GLN A 262 1.89 -22.00 5.30
N PHE A 263 1.31 -21.31 4.33
CA PHE A 263 1.01 -19.87 4.46
C PHE A 263 0.12 -19.58 5.66
N GLN A 264 -0.98 -20.32 5.83
CA GLN A 264 -1.90 -20.15 6.95
C GLN A 264 -1.24 -20.41 8.31
N ALA A 265 -0.40 -21.44 8.40
CA ALA A 265 0.34 -21.74 9.64
C ALA A 265 1.31 -20.61 10.01
N GLN A 266 2.02 -20.04 9.02
CA GLN A 266 2.94 -18.93 9.26
C GLN A 266 2.19 -17.62 9.59
N LEU A 267 1.03 -17.40 8.98
CA LEU A 267 0.19 -16.25 9.29
C LEU A 267 -0.35 -16.32 10.73
N ALA A 268 -0.73 -17.52 11.20
CA ALA A 268 -1.10 -17.73 12.59
C ALA A 268 0.07 -17.48 13.57
N THR A 269 1.30 -17.92 13.20
CA THR A 269 2.49 -17.60 13.97
C THR A 269 2.76 -16.11 14.05
N LEU A 270 2.61 -15.39 12.93
CA LEU A 270 2.76 -13.94 12.87
C LEU A 270 1.71 -13.23 13.76
N ARG A 271 0.45 -13.68 13.72
CA ARG A 271 -0.63 -13.16 14.57
C ARG A 271 -0.29 -13.31 16.05
N ASN A 272 0.08 -14.53 16.49
CA ASN A 272 0.41 -14.80 17.89
C ASN A 272 1.58 -13.90 18.36
N ALA A 273 2.58 -13.69 17.50
CA ALA A 273 3.71 -12.81 17.81
C ALA A 273 3.28 -11.32 17.96
N VAL A 274 2.35 -10.86 17.14
CA VAL A 274 1.81 -9.50 17.25
C VAL A 274 0.97 -9.36 18.53
N GLU A 275 0.08 -10.30 18.82
CA GLU A 275 -0.77 -10.31 20.01
C GLU A 275 0.05 -10.38 21.32
N SER A 276 1.13 -11.17 21.33
CA SER A 276 2.08 -11.24 22.46
C SER A 276 3.07 -10.09 22.51
N ARG A 277 3.05 -9.18 21.51
CA ARG A 277 3.97 -8.06 21.32
C ARG A 277 5.44 -8.48 21.21
N ASP A 278 5.70 -9.68 20.73
CA ASP A 278 7.05 -10.20 20.46
C ASP A 278 7.50 -9.79 19.05
N LEU A 279 8.25 -8.68 18.98
CA LEU A 279 8.76 -8.17 17.71
C LEU A 279 9.76 -9.14 17.05
N ALA A 280 10.58 -9.82 17.81
CA ALA A 280 11.58 -10.75 17.26
C ALA A 280 10.90 -11.94 16.58
N ALA A 281 9.89 -12.54 17.24
CA ALA A 281 9.09 -13.62 16.67
C ALA A 281 8.28 -13.13 15.47
N ALA A 282 7.71 -11.90 15.51
CA ALA A 282 6.97 -11.31 14.40
C ALA A 282 7.87 -11.12 13.15
N LEU A 283 9.09 -10.61 13.32
CA LEU A 283 10.05 -10.45 12.22
C LEU A 283 10.52 -11.79 11.67
N ALA A 284 10.74 -12.79 12.54
CA ALA A 284 11.08 -14.15 12.11
C ALA A 284 9.96 -14.75 11.24
N ALA A 285 8.71 -14.69 11.68
CA ALA A 285 7.55 -15.17 10.93
C ALA A 285 7.36 -14.40 9.60
N LEU A 286 7.55 -13.08 9.62
CA LEU A 286 7.46 -12.24 8.42
C LEU A 286 8.52 -12.63 7.37
N ARG A 287 9.75 -12.95 7.78
CA ARG A 287 10.82 -13.39 6.87
C ARG A 287 10.55 -14.77 6.28
N VAL A 288 9.82 -15.64 6.96
CA VAL A 288 9.36 -16.91 6.38
C VAL A 288 8.29 -16.69 5.32
N LEU A 289 7.35 -15.74 5.57
CA LEU A 289 6.30 -15.37 4.62
C LEU A 289 6.85 -14.57 3.42
N VAL A 290 7.92 -13.81 3.62
CA VAL A 290 8.55 -12.94 2.60
C VAL A 290 10.07 -13.18 2.64
N PRO A 291 10.59 -14.26 2.01
CA PRO A 291 11.99 -14.64 2.13
C PRO A 291 12.98 -13.60 1.56
N ASP A 292 12.54 -12.79 0.62
CA ASP A 292 13.31 -11.70 0.01
C ASP A 292 13.24 -10.38 0.80
N TYR A 293 12.55 -10.35 1.95
CA TYR A 293 12.55 -9.20 2.85
C TYR A 293 13.87 -9.03 3.57
N THR A 294 14.47 -7.87 3.41
CA THR A 294 15.67 -7.45 4.14
C THR A 294 15.30 -6.36 5.14
N PRO A 295 15.14 -6.68 6.44
CA PRO A 295 14.82 -5.69 7.46
C PRO A 295 15.91 -4.61 7.56
N SER A 296 15.50 -3.38 7.77
CA SER A 296 16.43 -2.28 8.04
C SER A 296 17.16 -2.46 9.39
N GLU A 297 18.33 -1.85 9.51
CA GLU A 297 19.06 -1.83 10.79
C GLU A 297 18.21 -1.23 11.93
N ALA A 298 17.36 -0.26 11.64
CA ALA A 298 16.49 0.38 12.62
C ALA A 298 15.47 -0.61 13.21
N VAL A 299 14.84 -1.45 12.38
CA VAL A 299 13.90 -2.47 12.84
C VAL A 299 14.63 -3.58 13.62
N LEU A 300 15.82 -4.00 13.15
CA LEU A 300 16.62 -5.02 13.83
C LEU A 300 17.07 -4.55 15.22
N ALA A 301 17.52 -3.30 15.35
CA ALA A 301 17.91 -2.72 16.63
C ALA A 301 16.73 -2.69 17.62
N ARG A 302 15.52 -2.36 17.15
CA ARG A 302 14.31 -2.39 18.00
C ARG A 302 13.96 -3.79 18.48
N SER A 303 14.12 -4.80 17.64
CA SER A 303 13.84 -6.20 18.03
C SER A 303 14.80 -6.69 19.12
N SER A 304 16.07 -6.27 19.06
CA SER A 304 17.08 -6.62 20.05
C SER A 304 16.85 -5.90 21.39
N SER A 305 16.41 -4.63 21.37
CA SER A 305 16.13 -3.84 22.57
C SER A 305 14.90 -4.33 23.34
N ALA A 306 13.89 -4.84 22.63
CA ALA A 306 12.68 -5.39 23.25
C ALA A 306 12.94 -6.69 24.03
N GLN A 307 13.96 -7.47 23.66
CA GLN A 307 14.36 -8.69 24.39
C GLN A 307 15.03 -8.38 25.72
N VAL A 308 15.77 -7.27 25.83
CA VAL A 308 16.48 -6.87 27.06
C VAL A 308 15.53 -6.33 28.14
N SER A 309 14.37 -5.80 27.77
CA SER A 309 13.38 -5.26 28.71
C SER A 309 12.41 -6.30 29.28
N ASN A 310 12.37 -7.51 28.74
CA ASN A 310 11.49 -8.62 29.12
C ASN A 310 12.23 -9.77 29.83
N GLY A 311 13.53 -9.66 30.07
CA GLY A 311 14.35 -10.58 30.86
C GLY A 311 14.81 -9.93 32.15
#